data_b95622128964d8b030ce54655adad18b
#
_entry.id   b95622128964d8b030ce54655adad18b
#
_cell.length_a   1.000
_cell.length_b   1.000
_cell.length_c   1.000
_cell.angle_alpha   90.00
_cell.angle_beta   90.00
_cell.angle_gamma   90.00
#
_symmetry.space_group_name_H-M   'P 1'
#
loop_
_entity.id
_entity.type
_entity.pdbx_description
1 polymer ?
#
loop_
_entity_poly.entity_id
_entity_poly.type
_entity_poly.pdbx_seq_one_letter_code
_entity_poly.pdbx_strand_id
1 'polypeptide(L)'
;ARGSSLMIVLVVVMIVSLGAYTFSELMFTHNETATLSSQNIQAKWLVDAGIDTARIHLLQNHELRMSAGGDYDNRNVFQAINVIPDTDPNLTGNFTIIAPAIDSDGFVAGYRYGLEDESSRLNLNALVIADTYADNGGREMLMALPGMTVDIADAIMDWIDDDDETREFGAEFDYYQSLGSPYEPNNGPFNTVEELLLVRGVTPEMLYGADINRNGQIDTHEEPARQRVQEILSIANSTSGDEVLNTGSLDRGWSAYLTLYSQENNLNINGEPRINLNSSDLQTLHQDLSSVFDPAVANFIILYRQGYEIVDEPQTDGLPQPASAVEIDFLREPEREITQVLELIGKQILWEPDLIDDEPIDILPAYPLDISLA
;
A
#
# COMPACT_ATOMS: atom_id res chain seq x y z
N ALA A 1 -84.11 20.79 -18.87
CA ALA A 1 -83.58 20.40 -17.58
C ALA A 1 -83.03 18.99 -17.46
N ARG A 2 -83.45 18.00 -18.31
CA ARG A 2 -82.95 16.60 -18.19
C ARG A 2 -81.56 16.39 -18.87
N GLY A 3 -81.12 17.21 -19.84
CA GLY A 3 -79.81 17.12 -20.46
C GLY A 3 -78.65 17.63 -19.63
N SER A 4 -78.90 18.61 -18.72
CA SER A 4 -77.89 19.22 -17.86
C SER A 4 -77.41 18.30 -16.74
N SER A 5 -78.30 17.46 -16.16
CA SER A 5 -77.93 16.51 -15.10
C SER A 5 -77.07 15.35 -15.59
N LEU A 6 -77.27 14.89 -16.86
CA LEU A 6 -76.44 13.87 -17.48
C LEU A 6 -75.02 14.37 -17.73
N MET A 7 -74.86 15.62 -18.13
CA MET A 7 -73.57 16.24 -18.34
C MET A 7 -72.74 16.38 -17.04
N ILE A 8 -73.44 16.78 -15.94
CA ILE A 8 -72.83 16.86 -14.61
C ILE A 8 -72.33 15.49 -14.13
N VAL A 9 -73.16 14.44 -14.27
CA VAL A 9 -72.77 13.07 -13.91
C VAL A 9 -71.58 12.60 -14.71
N LEU A 10 -71.53 12.90 -16.00
CA LEU A 10 -70.42 12.51 -16.87
C LEU A 10 -69.12 13.22 -16.45
N VAL A 11 -69.16 14.47 -16.12
CA VAL A 11 -68.01 15.24 -15.61
C VAL A 11 -67.52 14.69 -14.27
N VAL A 12 -68.47 14.38 -13.36
CA VAL A 12 -68.07 13.78 -12.04
C VAL A 12 -67.43 12.43 -12.22
N VAL A 13 -67.98 11.56 -13.07
CA VAL A 13 -67.38 10.23 -13.37
C VAL A 13 -65.96 10.41 -13.99
N MET A 14 -65.80 11.38 -14.91
CA MET A 14 -64.48 11.65 -15.49
C MET A 14 -63.47 12.09 -14.44
N ILE A 15 -63.84 13.01 -13.54
CA ILE A 15 -62.95 13.46 -12.45
C ILE A 15 -62.58 12.31 -11.49
N VAL A 16 -63.59 11.52 -11.11
CA VAL A 16 -63.34 10.35 -10.23
C VAL A 16 -62.45 9.29 -10.90
N SER A 17 -62.70 9.04 -12.19
CA SER A 17 -61.86 8.11 -12.99
C SER A 17 -60.43 8.59 -13.12
N LEU A 18 -60.23 9.89 -13.37
CA LEU A 18 -58.91 10.52 -13.42
C LEU A 18 -58.22 10.47 -12.07
N GLY A 19 -58.95 10.77 -10.98
CA GLY A 19 -58.43 10.66 -9.63
C GLY A 19 -58.03 9.23 -9.25
N ALA A 20 -58.83 8.21 -9.63
CA ALA A 20 -58.49 6.83 -9.41
C ALA A 20 -57.25 6.42 -10.22
N TYR A 21 -57.12 6.87 -11.46
CA TYR A 21 -55.97 6.57 -12.32
C TYR A 21 -54.70 7.20 -11.74
N THR A 22 -54.70 8.48 -11.37
CA THR A 22 -53.53 9.16 -10.79
C THR A 22 -53.15 8.55 -9.46
N PHE A 23 -54.12 8.15 -8.63
CA PHE A 23 -53.84 7.44 -7.38
C PHE A 23 -53.19 6.08 -7.62
N SER A 24 -53.65 5.33 -8.61
CA SER A 24 -53.01 4.03 -8.97
C SER A 24 -51.57 4.22 -9.42
N GLU A 25 -51.28 5.19 -10.30
CA GLU A 25 -49.93 5.47 -10.75
C GLU A 25 -49.03 5.85 -9.58
N LEU A 26 -49.52 6.75 -8.69
CA LEU A 26 -48.79 7.13 -7.49
C LEU A 26 -48.46 5.93 -6.61
N MET A 27 -49.41 5.02 -6.39
CA MET A 27 -49.21 3.81 -5.60
C MET A 27 -48.21 2.84 -6.26
N PHE A 28 -48.22 2.69 -7.59
CA PHE A 28 -47.22 1.89 -8.29
C PHE A 28 -45.81 2.48 -8.11
N THR A 29 -45.65 3.78 -8.29
CA THR A 29 -44.38 4.46 -8.12
C THR A 29 -43.86 4.35 -6.67
N HIS A 30 -44.74 4.51 -5.68
CA HIS A 30 -44.39 4.32 -4.27
C HIS A 30 -43.96 2.89 -3.98
N ASN A 31 -44.65 1.90 -4.53
CA ASN A 31 -44.31 0.49 -4.35
C ASN A 31 -42.95 0.17 -4.98
N GLU A 32 -42.68 0.65 -6.20
CA GLU A 32 -41.39 0.50 -6.86
C GLU A 32 -40.26 1.15 -6.07
N THR A 33 -40.47 2.39 -5.59
CA THR A 33 -39.49 3.10 -4.74
C THR A 33 -39.22 2.36 -3.45
N ALA A 34 -40.27 1.83 -2.78
CA ALA A 34 -40.12 1.03 -1.56
C ALA A 34 -39.33 -0.25 -1.80
N THR A 35 -39.57 -0.92 -2.93
CA THR A 35 -38.84 -2.14 -3.33
C THR A 35 -37.37 -1.83 -3.58
N LEU A 36 -37.06 -0.79 -4.36
CA LEU A 36 -35.68 -0.36 -4.62
C LEU A 36 -34.96 0.05 -3.34
N SER A 37 -35.65 0.79 -2.46
CA SER A 37 -35.09 1.17 -1.16
C SER A 37 -34.76 -0.07 -0.30
N SER A 38 -35.65 -1.04 -0.26
CA SER A 38 -35.43 -2.31 0.44
C SER A 38 -34.24 -3.08 -0.11
N GLN A 39 -34.13 -3.18 -1.45
CA GLN A 39 -32.99 -3.82 -2.12
C GLN A 39 -31.66 -3.11 -1.80
N ASN A 40 -31.63 -1.78 -1.81
CA ASN A 40 -30.46 -1.00 -1.45
C ASN A 40 -30.01 -1.26 0.01
N ILE A 41 -30.96 -1.33 0.93
CA ILE A 41 -30.67 -1.66 2.34
C ILE A 41 -30.11 -3.09 2.42
N GLN A 42 -30.77 -4.04 1.77
CA GLN A 42 -30.30 -5.43 1.73
C GLN A 42 -28.88 -5.54 1.14
N ALA A 43 -28.60 -4.84 0.04
CA ALA A 43 -27.27 -4.81 -0.57
C ALA A 43 -26.19 -4.30 0.40
N LYS A 44 -26.47 -3.24 1.18
CA LYS A 44 -25.56 -2.75 2.22
C LYS A 44 -25.25 -3.81 3.27
N TRP A 45 -26.28 -4.50 3.76
CA TRP A 45 -26.09 -5.58 4.74
C TRP A 45 -25.27 -6.76 4.18
N LEU A 46 -25.42 -7.05 2.88
CA LEU A 46 -24.61 -8.07 2.21
C LEU A 46 -23.16 -7.64 2.09
N VAL A 47 -22.89 -6.35 1.84
CA VAL A 47 -21.53 -5.79 1.85
C VAL A 47 -20.91 -5.90 3.25
N ASP A 48 -21.64 -5.50 4.29
CA ASP A 48 -21.18 -5.63 5.68
C ASP A 48 -20.87 -7.09 6.03
N ALA A 49 -21.73 -8.03 5.63
CA ALA A 49 -21.47 -9.46 5.81
C ALA A 49 -20.21 -9.93 5.07
N GLY A 50 -19.92 -9.37 3.89
CA GLY A 50 -18.67 -9.62 3.15
C GLY A 50 -17.44 -9.12 3.90
N ILE A 51 -17.49 -7.91 4.46
CA ILE A 51 -16.42 -7.33 5.27
C ILE A 51 -16.16 -8.19 6.51
N ASP A 52 -17.21 -8.59 7.22
CA ASP A 52 -17.08 -9.44 8.41
C ASP A 52 -16.52 -10.83 8.07
N THR A 53 -16.91 -11.39 6.92
CA THR A 53 -16.33 -12.65 6.43
C THR A 53 -14.84 -12.53 6.16
N ALA A 54 -14.41 -11.44 5.50
CA ALA A 54 -12.98 -11.16 5.28
C ALA A 54 -12.24 -11.02 6.62
N ARG A 55 -12.79 -10.29 7.59
CA ARG A 55 -12.19 -10.15 8.93
C ARG A 55 -12.05 -11.50 9.65
N ILE A 56 -13.09 -12.33 9.65
CA ILE A 56 -13.05 -13.65 10.29
C ILE A 56 -11.99 -14.53 9.60
N HIS A 57 -11.90 -14.47 8.27
CA HIS A 57 -10.89 -15.19 7.52
C HIS A 57 -9.46 -14.75 7.89
N LEU A 58 -9.21 -13.44 7.96
CA LEU A 58 -7.89 -12.88 8.32
C LEU A 58 -7.51 -13.11 9.79
N LEU A 59 -8.47 -13.28 10.71
CA LEU A 59 -8.21 -13.63 12.11
C LEU A 59 -7.76 -15.09 12.30
N GLN A 60 -7.93 -15.95 11.29
CA GLN A 60 -7.41 -17.31 11.34
C GLN A 60 -5.87 -17.28 11.23
N ASN A 61 -5.21 -18.29 11.79
CA ASN A 61 -3.77 -18.42 11.61
C ASN A 61 -3.41 -18.70 10.14
N HIS A 62 -2.18 -18.40 9.79
CA HIS A 62 -1.68 -18.53 8.40
C HIS A 62 -1.89 -19.94 7.83
N GLU A 63 -1.62 -21.00 8.61
CA GLU A 63 -1.77 -22.38 8.17
C GLU A 63 -3.22 -22.73 7.80
N LEU A 64 -4.20 -22.28 8.60
CA LEU A 64 -5.61 -22.49 8.31
C LEU A 64 -6.06 -21.76 7.07
N ARG A 65 -5.62 -20.51 6.88
CA ARG A 65 -5.92 -19.74 5.68
C ARG A 65 -5.36 -20.40 4.42
N MET A 66 -4.09 -20.84 4.48
CA MET A 66 -3.46 -21.52 3.36
C MET A 66 -4.12 -22.87 3.04
N SER A 67 -4.50 -23.65 4.07
CA SER A 67 -5.22 -24.91 3.89
C SER A 67 -6.64 -24.71 3.30
N ALA A 68 -7.27 -23.55 3.56
CA ALA A 68 -8.56 -23.16 2.99
C ALA A 68 -8.46 -22.65 1.54
N GLY A 69 -7.26 -22.49 0.98
CA GLY A 69 -7.03 -22.00 -0.38
C GLY A 69 -6.35 -20.62 -0.47
N GLY A 70 -5.95 -20.05 0.67
CA GLY A 70 -5.25 -18.77 0.75
C GLY A 70 -6.15 -17.54 0.60
N ASP A 71 -5.48 -16.38 0.49
CA ASP A 71 -6.12 -15.06 0.50
C ASP A 71 -6.15 -14.42 -0.90
N TYR A 72 -5.29 -14.90 -1.83
CA TYR A 72 -5.05 -14.24 -3.10
C TYR A 72 -6.15 -14.50 -4.15
N ASP A 73 -6.47 -15.78 -4.47
CA ASP A 73 -7.57 -16.16 -5.36
C ASP A 73 -8.26 -17.42 -4.83
N ASN A 74 -9.33 -17.24 -4.07
CA ASN A 74 -10.04 -18.31 -3.39
C ASN A 74 -11.54 -18.21 -3.60
N ARG A 75 -12.01 -18.84 -4.66
CA ARG A 75 -13.42 -18.83 -5.04
C ARG A 75 -14.35 -19.43 -3.98
N ASN A 76 -13.86 -20.38 -3.20
CA ASN A 76 -14.69 -21.05 -2.18
C ASN A 76 -15.03 -20.14 -1.01
N VAL A 77 -14.15 -19.19 -0.68
CA VAL A 77 -14.32 -18.26 0.43
C VAL A 77 -14.89 -16.91 -0.02
N PHE A 78 -14.63 -16.49 -1.28
CA PHE A 78 -14.89 -15.13 -1.71
C PHE A 78 -15.87 -14.98 -2.86
N GLN A 79 -16.23 -16.06 -3.57
CA GLN A 79 -17.13 -15.96 -4.73
C GLN A 79 -18.56 -16.41 -4.37
N ALA A 80 -19.55 -15.53 -4.60
CA ALA A 80 -20.99 -15.81 -4.50
C ALA A 80 -21.41 -16.51 -3.20
N ILE A 81 -20.90 -16.02 -2.07
CA ILE A 81 -21.20 -16.58 -0.75
C ILE A 81 -22.65 -16.27 -0.40
N ASN A 82 -23.43 -17.31 -0.18
CA ASN A 82 -24.85 -17.20 0.13
C ASN A 82 -25.06 -16.83 1.60
N VAL A 83 -25.70 -15.68 1.85
CA VAL A 83 -26.04 -15.18 3.19
C VAL A 83 -27.54 -15.30 3.45
N ILE A 84 -28.34 -15.02 2.43
CA ILE A 84 -29.81 -15.09 2.52
C ILE A 84 -30.28 -16.17 1.53
N PRO A 85 -30.50 -17.40 1.99
CA PRO A 85 -31.03 -18.45 1.15
C PRO A 85 -32.50 -18.22 0.85
N ASP A 86 -32.90 -18.31 -0.41
CA ASP A 86 -34.29 -18.28 -0.85
C ASP A 86 -34.49 -19.31 -1.97
N THR A 87 -35.75 -19.76 -2.15
CA THR A 87 -36.14 -20.65 -3.24
C THR A 87 -36.23 -19.91 -4.58
N ASP A 88 -36.49 -18.59 -4.55
CA ASP A 88 -36.45 -17.72 -5.72
C ASP A 88 -35.02 -17.14 -5.87
N PRO A 89 -34.31 -17.40 -6.99
CA PRO A 89 -32.99 -16.87 -7.22
C PRO A 89 -32.91 -15.33 -7.15
N ASN A 90 -34.02 -14.62 -7.45
CA ASN A 90 -34.06 -13.16 -7.40
C ASN A 90 -34.15 -12.60 -5.95
N LEU A 91 -34.51 -13.43 -5.00
CA LEU A 91 -34.57 -13.06 -3.59
C LEU A 91 -33.38 -13.60 -2.79
N THR A 92 -32.52 -14.39 -3.42
CA THR A 92 -31.29 -14.89 -2.81
C THR A 92 -30.28 -13.77 -2.62
N GLY A 93 -29.77 -13.59 -1.40
CA GLY A 93 -28.73 -12.62 -1.09
C GLY A 93 -27.34 -13.25 -1.06
N ASN A 94 -26.49 -12.84 -1.98
CA ASN A 94 -25.09 -13.29 -2.07
C ASN A 94 -24.15 -12.06 -2.05
N PHE A 95 -22.93 -12.28 -1.56
CA PHE A 95 -21.84 -11.32 -1.78
C PHE A 95 -20.67 -11.99 -2.50
N THR A 96 -19.82 -11.19 -3.10
CA THR A 96 -18.55 -11.60 -3.70
C THR A 96 -17.48 -10.59 -3.33
N ILE A 97 -16.31 -11.09 -2.91
CA ILE A 97 -15.13 -10.25 -2.66
C ILE A 97 -14.19 -10.40 -3.85
N ILE A 98 -13.87 -9.29 -4.48
CA ILE A 98 -12.99 -9.23 -5.65
C ILE A 98 -11.81 -8.32 -5.37
N ALA A 99 -10.68 -8.65 -5.99
CA ALA A 99 -9.49 -7.82 -6.06
C ALA A 99 -9.00 -7.76 -7.51
N PRO A 100 -8.24 -6.75 -7.92
CA PRO A 100 -7.67 -6.70 -9.25
C PRO A 100 -6.74 -7.89 -9.52
N ALA A 101 -6.85 -8.47 -10.70
CA ALA A 101 -5.86 -9.41 -11.22
C ALA A 101 -4.81 -8.61 -11.99
N ILE A 102 -3.55 -8.74 -11.60
CA ILE A 102 -2.41 -8.05 -12.21
C ILE A 102 -1.61 -9.07 -13.01
N ASP A 103 -1.26 -8.74 -14.24
CA ASP A 103 -0.40 -9.57 -15.08
C ASP A 103 1.09 -9.43 -14.70
N SER A 104 1.98 -10.17 -15.40
CA SER A 104 3.43 -10.12 -15.15
C SER A 104 4.07 -8.76 -15.40
N ASP A 105 3.41 -7.90 -16.18
CA ASP A 105 3.90 -6.58 -16.59
C ASP A 105 3.29 -5.47 -15.73
N GLY A 106 2.46 -5.83 -14.72
CA GLY A 106 1.83 -4.90 -13.78
C GLY A 106 0.53 -4.27 -14.26
N PHE A 107 -0.01 -4.71 -15.41
CA PHE A 107 -1.28 -4.19 -15.94
C PHE A 107 -2.47 -4.94 -15.37
N VAL A 108 -3.61 -4.24 -15.33
CA VAL A 108 -4.88 -4.84 -14.91
C VAL A 108 -5.38 -5.83 -15.96
N ALA A 109 -5.45 -7.10 -15.58
CA ALA A 109 -5.91 -8.20 -16.43
C ALA A 109 -7.33 -8.71 -16.05
N GLY A 110 -8.10 -7.90 -15.32
CA GLY A 110 -9.43 -8.23 -14.84
C GLY A 110 -9.49 -8.32 -13.31
N TYR A 111 -10.28 -9.26 -12.78
CA TYR A 111 -10.44 -9.44 -11.34
C TYR A 111 -10.24 -10.90 -10.91
N ARG A 112 -9.87 -11.09 -9.66
CA ARG A 112 -9.74 -12.37 -8.97
C ARG A 112 -10.62 -12.36 -7.70
N TYR A 113 -10.87 -13.50 -7.13
CA TYR A 113 -11.68 -13.65 -5.92
C TYR A 113 -10.77 -13.73 -4.70
N GLY A 114 -10.52 -12.61 -4.05
CA GLY A 114 -9.57 -12.55 -2.94
C GLY A 114 -9.34 -11.16 -2.40
N LEU A 115 -8.30 -11.05 -1.59
CA LEU A 115 -7.89 -9.82 -0.93
C LEU A 115 -6.60 -9.29 -1.56
N GLU A 116 -6.37 -8.00 -1.46
CA GLU A 116 -5.13 -7.32 -1.83
C GLU A 116 -4.42 -6.88 -0.55
N ASP A 117 -3.11 -7.14 -0.49
CA ASP A 117 -2.29 -6.76 0.65
C ASP A 117 -1.80 -5.32 0.46
N GLU A 118 -2.08 -4.46 1.44
CA GLU A 118 -1.63 -3.06 1.44
C GLU A 118 -0.26 -2.87 2.10
N SER A 119 0.33 -3.89 2.72
CA SER A 119 1.61 -3.76 3.41
C SER A 119 2.78 -3.41 2.48
N SER A 120 2.66 -3.76 1.20
CA SER A 120 3.64 -3.44 0.16
C SER A 120 3.49 -2.04 -0.45
N ARG A 121 2.43 -1.29 -0.09
CA ARG A 121 2.18 0.05 -0.61
C ARG A 121 2.94 1.09 0.20
N LEU A 122 3.33 2.17 -0.45
CA LEU A 122 3.99 3.31 0.18
C LEU A 122 3.01 4.04 1.11
N ASN A 123 3.37 4.14 2.37
CA ASN A 123 2.60 4.90 3.35
C ASN A 123 2.94 6.38 3.24
N LEU A 124 1.96 7.20 2.83
CA LEU A 124 2.12 8.65 2.68
C LEU A 124 2.57 9.31 3.98
N ASN A 125 2.02 8.90 5.12
CA ASN A 125 2.35 9.51 6.41
C ASN A 125 3.72 9.09 6.96
N ALA A 126 4.38 8.10 6.34
CA ALA A 126 5.73 7.70 6.67
C ALA A 126 6.81 8.48 5.90
N LEU A 127 6.43 9.27 4.88
CA LEU A 127 7.38 10.01 4.04
C LEU A 127 8.18 11.05 4.84
N VAL A 128 7.56 11.73 5.80
CA VAL A 128 8.25 12.69 6.69
C VAL A 128 9.36 12.01 7.50
N ILE A 129 9.14 10.74 7.87
CA ILE A 129 10.16 9.95 8.57
C ILE A 129 11.37 9.69 7.68
N ALA A 130 11.14 9.45 6.37
CA ALA A 130 12.23 9.23 5.42
C ALA A 130 13.18 10.44 5.31
N ASP A 131 12.67 11.65 5.42
CA ASP A 131 13.47 12.89 5.43
C ASP A 131 14.36 13.01 6.67
N THR A 132 14.04 12.32 7.78
CA THR A 132 14.91 12.29 8.96
C THR A 132 16.14 11.42 8.78
N TYR A 133 16.10 10.47 7.84
CA TYR A 133 17.21 9.55 7.55
C TYR A 133 18.05 9.97 6.34
N ALA A 134 17.47 10.68 5.37
CA ALA A 134 18.15 11.14 4.18
C ALA A 134 17.56 12.48 3.70
N ASP A 135 18.41 13.42 3.31
CA ASP A 135 17.97 14.69 2.72
C ASP A 135 17.08 14.43 1.51
N ASN A 136 15.83 14.90 1.55
CA ASN A 136 14.80 14.66 0.54
C ASN A 136 14.39 13.18 0.37
N GLY A 137 14.55 12.34 1.39
CA GLY A 137 14.21 10.92 1.33
C GLY A 137 12.75 10.66 0.95
N GLY A 138 11.82 11.46 1.47
CA GLY A 138 10.39 11.38 1.09
C GLY A 138 10.15 11.71 -0.40
N ARG A 139 10.82 12.75 -0.93
CA ARG A 139 10.78 13.09 -2.35
C ARG A 139 11.30 11.93 -3.21
N GLU A 140 12.44 11.34 -2.85
CA GLU A 140 13.03 10.22 -3.61
C GLU A 140 12.11 9.01 -3.63
N MET A 141 11.44 8.69 -2.52
CA MET A 141 10.45 7.63 -2.47
C MET A 141 9.24 7.92 -3.37
N LEU A 142 8.74 9.16 -3.39
CA LEU A 142 7.64 9.56 -4.28
C LEU A 142 8.05 9.51 -5.74
N MET A 143 9.29 9.86 -6.09
CA MET A 143 9.79 9.82 -7.46
C MET A 143 9.83 8.41 -8.07
N ALA A 144 9.72 7.35 -7.25
CA ALA A 144 9.54 5.99 -7.74
C ALA A 144 8.11 5.72 -8.28
N LEU A 145 7.14 6.60 -8.02
CA LEU A 145 5.77 6.43 -8.52
C LEU A 145 5.67 6.76 -10.02
N PRO A 146 4.89 5.99 -10.79
CA PRO A 146 4.69 6.25 -12.21
C PRO A 146 4.15 7.66 -12.47
N GLY A 147 4.78 8.42 -13.36
CA GLY A 147 4.34 9.75 -13.74
C GLY A 147 4.54 10.84 -12.67
N MET A 148 5.27 10.54 -11.59
CA MET A 148 5.62 11.53 -10.58
C MET A 148 6.62 12.54 -11.13
N THR A 149 6.49 13.79 -10.69
CA THR A 149 7.40 14.87 -11.03
C THR A 149 7.88 15.56 -9.75
N VAL A 150 9.04 16.22 -9.81
CA VAL A 150 9.65 16.85 -8.63
C VAL A 150 8.74 17.91 -7.99
N ASP A 151 8.04 18.69 -8.81
CA ASP A 151 7.13 19.74 -8.36
C ASP A 151 5.89 19.16 -7.64
N ILE A 152 5.39 18.00 -8.06
CA ILE A 152 4.29 17.32 -7.37
C ILE A 152 4.80 16.64 -6.11
N ALA A 153 5.97 16.00 -6.16
CA ALA A 153 6.55 15.35 -4.99
C ALA A 153 6.82 16.37 -3.87
N ASP A 154 7.39 17.54 -4.21
CA ASP A 154 7.62 18.62 -3.24
C ASP A 154 6.30 19.17 -2.69
N ALA A 155 5.29 19.36 -3.53
CA ALA A 155 3.99 19.82 -3.06
C ALA A 155 3.28 18.79 -2.15
N ILE A 156 3.52 17.48 -2.34
CA ILE A 156 3.03 16.44 -1.41
C ILE A 156 3.78 16.50 -0.09
N MET A 157 5.09 16.73 -0.12
CA MET A 157 5.89 16.83 1.09
C MET A 157 5.55 18.07 1.90
N ASP A 158 5.36 19.24 1.26
CA ASP A 158 4.89 20.48 1.92
C ASP A 158 3.49 20.32 2.51
N TRP A 159 2.64 19.49 1.90
CA TRP A 159 1.29 19.23 2.43
C TRP A 159 1.29 18.46 3.75
N ILE A 160 2.29 17.59 3.97
CA ILE A 160 2.33 16.67 5.12
C ILE A 160 3.28 17.09 6.23
N ASP A 161 4.26 17.97 5.98
CA ASP A 161 5.13 18.48 7.03
C ASP A 161 4.39 19.52 7.90
N ASP A 162 4.95 19.93 9.00
CA ASP A 162 4.29 20.77 10.02
C ASP A 162 4.77 22.22 9.99
N ASP A 163 5.55 22.60 8.98
CA ASP A 163 6.05 23.97 8.82
C ASP A 163 5.38 24.69 7.64
N ASP A 164 5.76 25.94 7.37
CA ASP A 164 5.26 26.79 6.27
C ASP A 164 6.41 27.12 5.29
N GLU A 165 7.54 26.39 5.33
CA GLU A 165 8.69 26.61 4.48
C GLU A 165 8.58 25.86 3.16
N THR A 166 8.21 26.58 2.09
CA THR A 166 8.04 25.98 0.75
C THR A 166 9.34 25.35 0.25
N ARG A 167 9.32 24.08 -0.14
CA ARG A 167 10.41 23.40 -0.85
C ARG A 167 10.65 24.06 -2.20
N GLU A 168 11.81 23.77 -2.82
CA GLU A 168 12.23 24.42 -4.07
C GLU A 168 11.14 24.45 -5.16
N PHE A 169 10.40 23.35 -5.31
CA PHE A 169 9.31 23.20 -6.28
C PHE A 169 7.96 22.96 -5.59
N GLY A 170 7.85 23.19 -4.31
CA GLY A 170 6.70 22.90 -3.47
C GLY A 170 5.58 23.93 -3.50
N ALA A 171 4.59 23.76 -2.63
CA ALA A 171 3.44 24.65 -2.53
C ALA A 171 2.90 24.69 -1.10
N GLU A 172 2.91 25.89 -0.52
CA GLU A 172 2.44 26.20 0.81
C GLU A 172 1.25 27.14 0.82
N PHE A 173 0.90 27.64 1.98
CA PHE A 173 -0.23 28.54 2.25
C PHE A 173 -0.44 29.62 1.17
N ASP A 174 0.63 30.32 0.75
CA ASP A 174 0.53 31.42 -0.23
C ASP A 174 -0.01 30.94 -1.58
N TYR A 175 0.37 29.72 -2.00
CA TYR A 175 -0.15 29.14 -3.23
C TYR A 175 -1.65 28.82 -3.10
N TYR A 176 -2.06 28.11 -2.05
CA TYR A 176 -3.45 27.67 -1.89
C TYR A 176 -4.41 28.84 -1.63
N GLN A 177 -3.95 29.92 -0.99
CA GLN A 177 -4.71 31.16 -0.83
C GLN A 177 -4.89 31.94 -2.14
N SER A 178 -3.99 31.77 -3.10
CA SER A 178 -4.08 32.44 -4.40
C SER A 178 -5.08 31.80 -5.36
N LEU A 179 -5.63 30.65 -5.03
CA LEU A 179 -6.57 29.90 -5.87
C LEU A 179 -7.94 30.61 -5.97
N GLY A 180 -8.67 30.31 -7.02
CA GLY A 180 -10.03 30.86 -7.23
C GLY A 180 -11.04 30.45 -6.13
N SER A 181 -10.80 29.36 -5.44
CA SER A 181 -11.45 28.91 -4.21
C SER A 181 -10.38 28.67 -3.19
N PRO A 182 -9.99 29.64 -2.36
CA PRO A 182 -8.90 29.50 -1.41
C PRO A 182 -9.20 28.45 -0.34
N TYR A 183 -8.17 27.70 0.06
CA TYR A 183 -8.16 26.81 1.20
C TYR A 183 -6.76 26.80 1.83
N GLU A 184 -6.62 26.16 2.97
CA GLU A 184 -5.35 26.02 3.68
C GLU A 184 -4.78 24.62 3.46
N PRO A 185 -3.44 24.45 3.30
CA PRO A 185 -2.83 23.15 3.31
C PRO A 185 -3.04 22.46 4.67
N ASN A 186 -2.93 21.15 4.71
CA ASN A 186 -3.18 20.41 5.96
C ASN A 186 -2.05 20.58 6.98
N ASN A 187 -0.81 20.81 6.53
CA ASN A 187 0.41 20.88 7.34
C ASN A 187 0.43 19.76 8.38
N GLY A 188 0.25 18.52 7.91
CA GLY A 188 0.15 17.36 8.76
C GLY A 188 -0.26 16.08 8.03
N PRO A 189 -0.42 14.97 8.75
CA PRO A 189 -0.67 13.67 8.14
C PRO A 189 -1.97 13.64 7.33
N PHE A 190 -1.94 12.95 6.19
CA PHE A 190 -3.13 12.69 5.39
C PHE A 190 -4.17 11.88 6.17
N ASN A 191 -5.44 12.25 6.04
CA ASN A 191 -6.56 11.51 6.62
C ASN A 191 -7.12 10.46 5.65
N THR A 192 -7.06 10.73 4.34
CA THR A 192 -7.45 9.83 3.26
C THR A 192 -6.49 9.98 2.08
N VAL A 193 -6.34 8.94 1.27
CA VAL A 193 -5.51 9.01 0.04
C VAL A 193 -6.12 9.99 -0.97
N GLU A 194 -7.44 10.17 -0.97
CA GLU A 194 -8.16 11.10 -1.81
C GLU A 194 -7.83 12.59 -1.53
N GLU A 195 -7.30 12.88 -0.35
CA GLU A 195 -6.83 14.23 0.01
C GLU A 195 -5.70 14.73 -0.91
N LEU A 196 -4.96 13.81 -1.55
CA LEU A 196 -3.99 14.13 -2.60
C LEU A 196 -4.59 14.98 -3.74
N LEU A 197 -5.89 14.87 -4.02
CA LEU A 197 -6.56 15.72 -5.03
C LEU A 197 -6.59 17.20 -4.67
N LEU A 198 -6.31 17.55 -3.43
CA LEU A 198 -6.17 18.93 -2.97
C LEU A 198 -4.74 19.46 -3.14
N VAL A 199 -3.77 18.56 -3.33
CA VAL A 199 -2.36 18.93 -3.51
C VAL A 199 -2.12 19.48 -4.91
N ARG A 200 -1.30 20.53 -5.01
CA ARG A 200 -0.93 21.14 -6.27
C ARG A 200 -0.41 20.12 -7.29
N GLY A 201 -0.94 20.16 -8.49
CA GLY A 201 -0.48 19.33 -9.61
C GLY A 201 -1.07 17.92 -9.69
N VAL A 202 -1.69 17.43 -8.61
CA VAL A 202 -2.32 16.10 -8.61
C VAL A 202 -3.66 16.14 -9.35
N THR A 203 -3.86 15.20 -10.26
CA THR A 203 -5.11 15.08 -11.03
C THR A 203 -5.83 13.76 -10.71
N PRO A 204 -7.15 13.68 -10.96
CA PRO A 204 -7.88 12.41 -10.79
C PRO A 204 -7.30 11.25 -11.59
N GLU A 205 -6.75 11.51 -12.78
CA GLU A 205 -6.12 10.50 -13.63
C GLU A 205 -4.81 9.98 -13.02
N MET A 206 -4.05 10.81 -12.33
CA MET A 206 -2.86 10.36 -11.58
C MET A 206 -3.24 9.50 -10.40
N LEU A 207 -4.28 9.89 -9.65
CA LEU A 207 -4.70 9.20 -8.43
C LEU A 207 -5.44 7.90 -8.72
N TYR A 208 -6.39 7.91 -9.66
CA TYR A 208 -7.25 6.76 -9.94
C TYR A 208 -6.88 6.01 -11.22
N GLY A 209 -6.05 6.61 -12.05
CA GLY A 209 -5.67 6.02 -13.33
C GLY A 209 -6.79 6.08 -14.37
N ALA A 210 -6.80 5.06 -15.22
CA ALA A 210 -7.81 4.91 -16.25
C ALA A 210 -9.11 4.28 -15.72
N ASP A 211 -9.03 3.41 -14.71
CA ASP A 211 -10.17 2.77 -14.04
C ASP A 211 -10.76 3.70 -12.96
N ILE A 212 -11.52 4.72 -13.41
CA ILE A 212 -12.08 5.76 -12.54
C ILE A 212 -13.12 5.18 -11.58
N ASN A 213 -13.90 4.20 -12.03
CA ASN A 213 -14.95 3.57 -11.23
C ASN A 213 -14.43 2.44 -10.34
N ARG A 214 -13.13 2.07 -10.44
CA ARG A 214 -12.43 1.05 -9.65
C ARG A 214 -13.08 -0.35 -9.72
N ASN A 215 -13.63 -0.70 -10.89
CA ASN A 215 -14.25 -2.01 -11.08
C ASN A 215 -13.24 -3.09 -11.54
N GLY A 216 -11.96 -2.73 -11.74
CA GLY A 216 -10.89 -3.61 -12.20
C GLY A 216 -10.91 -3.86 -13.71
N GLN A 217 -11.66 -3.06 -14.47
CA GLN A 217 -11.74 -3.10 -15.92
C GLN A 217 -11.79 -1.68 -16.46
N ILE A 218 -11.22 -1.46 -17.64
CA ILE A 218 -11.34 -0.16 -18.31
C ILE A 218 -12.52 -0.25 -19.27
N ASP A 219 -13.59 0.43 -18.91
CA ASP A 219 -14.82 0.49 -19.68
C ASP A 219 -14.69 1.46 -20.86
N THR A 220 -15.60 1.35 -21.84
CA THR A 220 -15.58 2.22 -23.03
C THR A 220 -15.68 3.72 -22.71
N HIS A 221 -16.33 4.09 -21.61
CA HIS A 221 -16.46 5.48 -21.18
C HIS A 221 -15.18 6.00 -20.47
N GLU A 222 -14.27 5.11 -20.08
CA GLU A 222 -12.99 5.41 -19.42
C GLU A 222 -11.80 5.50 -20.41
N GLU A 223 -12.00 5.11 -21.67
CA GLU A 223 -10.96 5.19 -22.70
C GLU A 223 -10.33 6.60 -22.86
N PRO A 224 -11.09 7.72 -22.73
CA PRO A 224 -10.47 9.06 -22.72
C PRO A 224 -9.55 9.30 -21.52
N ALA A 225 -9.84 8.71 -20.35
CA ALA A 225 -8.95 8.80 -19.19
C ALA A 225 -7.67 8.02 -19.44
N ARG A 226 -7.74 6.84 -20.06
CA ARG A 226 -6.59 6.04 -20.44
C ARG A 226 -5.64 6.78 -21.38
N GLN A 227 -6.17 7.55 -22.34
CA GLN A 227 -5.35 8.39 -23.21
C GLN A 227 -4.63 9.50 -22.43
N ARG A 228 -5.28 10.16 -21.47
CA ARG A 228 -4.64 11.17 -20.61
C ARG A 228 -3.56 10.58 -19.72
N VAL A 229 -3.79 9.38 -19.16
CA VAL A 229 -2.78 8.65 -18.39
C VAL A 229 -1.51 8.39 -19.22
N GLN A 230 -1.66 7.96 -20.48
CA GLN A 230 -0.53 7.75 -21.38
C GLN A 230 0.21 9.06 -21.69
N GLU A 231 -0.52 10.17 -21.83
CA GLU A 231 0.09 11.50 -22.02
C GLU A 231 0.90 11.93 -20.79
N ILE A 232 0.37 11.76 -19.58
CA ILE A 232 1.06 12.04 -18.32
C ILE A 232 2.38 11.25 -18.24
N LEU A 233 2.35 9.94 -18.49
CA LEU A 233 3.54 9.10 -18.49
C LEU A 233 4.57 9.55 -19.54
N SER A 234 4.13 9.97 -20.72
CA SER A 234 5.02 10.45 -21.78
C SER A 234 5.73 11.75 -21.41
N ILE A 235 5.03 12.66 -20.73
CA ILE A 235 5.58 13.93 -20.25
C ILE A 235 6.60 13.68 -19.13
N ALA A 236 6.25 12.88 -18.13
CA ALA A 236 7.13 12.55 -17.01
C ALA A 236 8.45 11.90 -17.51
N ASN A 237 8.36 10.95 -18.43
CA ASN A 237 9.54 10.29 -19.02
C ASN A 237 10.38 11.24 -19.87
N SER A 238 9.82 12.29 -20.46
CA SER A 238 10.57 13.27 -21.26
C SER A 238 11.31 14.31 -20.42
N THR A 239 10.86 14.52 -19.20
CA THR A 239 11.41 15.53 -18.26
C THR A 239 12.53 14.95 -17.41
N SER A 240 12.49 13.64 -17.15
CA SER A 240 13.52 12.92 -16.41
C SER A 240 14.63 12.49 -17.37
N GLY A 241 15.71 13.25 -17.42
CA GLY A 241 16.84 13.04 -18.36
C GLY A 241 17.73 11.81 -18.08
N ASP A 242 17.46 11.04 -17.03
CA ASP A 242 18.09 9.76 -16.74
C ASP A 242 17.08 8.61 -16.97
N GLU A 243 17.58 7.41 -17.29
CA GLU A 243 16.78 6.18 -17.40
C GLU A 243 16.06 5.91 -16.08
N VAL A 244 14.96 6.60 -15.84
CA VAL A 244 14.16 6.42 -14.65
C VAL A 244 13.43 5.10 -14.79
N LEU A 245 13.62 4.26 -13.80
CA LEU A 245 12.93 2.98 -13.55
C LEU A 245 11.38 3.12 -13.39
N ASN A 246 10.79 4.10 -14.03
CA ASN A 246 9.39 4.46 -13.94
C ASN A 246 8.55 3.61 -14.91
N THR A 247 8.70 2.28 -14.80
CA THR A 247 8.03 1.28 -15.65
C THR A 247 6.68 0.83 -15.11
N GLY A 248 6.18 1.47 -14.04
CA GLY A 248 4.90 1.11 -13.45
C GLY A 248 3.69 1.49 -14.31
N SER A 249 2.62 0.73 -14.20
CA SER A 249 1.34 1.05 -14.83
C SER A 249 0.56 2.09 -14.03
N LEU A 250 -0.01 3.09 -14.69
CA LEU A 250 -0.99 4.02 -14.11
C LEU A 250 -2.44 3.61 -14.41
N ASP A 251 -2.71 2.38 -14.80
CA ASP A 251 -4.09 1.93 -15.08
C ASP A 251 -5.01 2.12 -13.85
N ARG A 252 -4.47 1.88 -12.65
CA ARG A 252 -5.14 2.09 -11.36
C ARG A 252 -4.70 3.38 -10.65
N GLY A 253 -3.86 4.19 -11.31
CA GLY A 253 -3.24 5.37 -10.73
C GLY A 253 -2.41 5.09 -9.48
N TRP A 254 -2.05 6.13 -8.77
CA TRP A 254 -1.28 6.04 -7.53
C TRP A 254 -2.04 5.35 -6.40
N SER A 255 -3.38 5.29 -6.46
CA SER A 255 -4.17 4.56 -5.46
C SER A 255 -3.81 3.08 -5.34
N ALA A 256 -3.15 2.51 -6.36
CA ALA A 256 -2.62 1.15 -6.32
C ALA A 256 -1.32 1.02 -5.52
N TYR A 257 -0.55 2.10 -5.39
CA TYR A 257 0.78 2.13 -4.79
C TYR A 257 0.82 2.84 -3.43
N LEU A 258 -0.23 3.60 -3.09
CA LEU A 258 -0.29 4.43 -1.89
C LEU A 258 -1.28 3.89 -0.87
N THR A 259 -0.97 4.11 0.39
CA THR A 259 -1.85 3.82 1.53
C THR A 259 -1.52 4.76 2.69
N LEU A 260 -2.37 4.76 3.72
CA LEU A 260 -2.11 5.42 5.01
C LEU A 260 -1.87 4.40 6.13
N TYR A 261 -2.03 3.11 5.86
CA TYR A 261 -2.14 2.07 6.88
C TYR A 261 -1.13 0.93 6.70
N SER A 262 -0.20 1.03 5.74
CA SER A 262 0.80 -0.03 5.60
C SER A 262 1.63 -0.11 6.86
N GLN A 263 1.62 -1.28 7.45
CA GLN A 263 2.41 -1.61 8.62
C GLN A 263 2.85 -3.05 8.49
N GLU A 264 4.13 -3.28 8.62
CA GLU A 264 4.66 -4.63 8.65
C GLU A 264 4.50 -5.23 10.04
N ASN A 265 4.01 -6.46 10.14
CA ASN A 265 3.82 -7.15 11.42
C ASN A 265 5.15 -7.57 12.08
N ASN A 266 6.28 -7.35 11.40
CA ASN A 266 7.61 -7.73 11.86
C ASN A 266 7.72 -9.23 12.24
N LEU A 267 7.00 -10.07 11.48
CA LEU A 267 7.00 -11.51 11.64
C LEU A 267 7.71 -12.19 10.46
N ASN A 268 8.35 -13.31 10.73
CA ASN A 268 8.90 -14.18 9.71
C ASN A 268 7.79 -15.02 9.03
N ILE A 269 8.15 -15.82 8.03
CA ILE A 269 7.21 -16.68 7.30
C ILE A 269 6.47 -17.70 8.18
N ASN A 270 7.04 -18.06 9.35
CA ASN A 270 6.44 -18.97 10.30
C ASN A 270 5.51 -18.28 11.30
N GLY A 271 5.39 -16.95 11.25
CA GLY A 271 4.60 -16.15 12.19
C GLY A 271 5.32 -15.84 13.50
N GLU A 272 6.64 -16.02 13.58
CA GLU A 272 7.47 -15.67 14.72
C GLU A 272 8.05 -14.26 14.56
N PRO A 273 8.35 -13.51 15.63
CA PRO A 273 8.99 -12.21 15.53
C PRO A 273 10.33 -12.30 14.76
N ARG A 274 10.58 -11.31 13.87
CA ARG A 274 11.87 -11.15 13.21
C ARG A 274 12.94 -10.77 14.23
N ILE A 275 14.18 -11.16 13.98
CA ILE A 275 15.32 -10.84 14.82
C ILE A 275 15.66 -9.35 14.66
N ASN A 276 15.67 -8.60 15.76
CA ASN A 276 16.09 -7.20 15.77
C ASN A 276 17.61 -7.10 15.74
N LEU A 277 18.20 -6.82 14.58
CA LEU A 277 19.65 -6.69 14.41
C LEU A 277 20.26 -5.53 15.23
N ASN A 278 19.45 -4.55 15.62
CA ASN A 278 19.87 -3.40 16.43
C ASN A 278 19.63 -3.59 17.94
N SER A 279 19.42 -4.83 18.38
CA SER A 279 19.36 -5.13 19.82
C SER A 279 20.60 -4.63 20.55
N SER A 280 20.42 -4.06 21.74
CA SER A 280 21.51 -3.69 22.65
C SER A 280 22.13 -4.90 23.37
N ASP A 281 21.35 -5.99 23.51
CA ASP A 281 21.84 -7.25 24.08
C ASP A 281 22.44 -8.11 22.97
N LEU A 282 23.75 -7.99 22.77
CA LEU A 282 24.50 -8.70 21.74
C LEU A 282 24.57 -10.20 22.01
N GLN A 283 24.49 -10.64 23.27
CA GLN A 283 24.52 -12.06 23.60
C GLN A 283 23.22 -12.74 23.18
N THR A 284 22.07 -12.16 23.47
CA THR A 284 20.77 -12.66 23.02
C THR A 284 20.67 -12.58 21.49
N LEU A 285 21.10 -11.47 20.88
CA LEU A 285 21.13 -11.32 19.43
C LEU A 285 21.96 -12.43 18.76
N HIS A 286 23.15 -12.74 19.29
CA HIS A 286 23.99 -13.79 18.76
C HIS A 286 23.34 -15.19 18.86
N GLN A 287 22.65 -15.48 19.98
CA GLN A 287 21.91 -16.73 20.16
C GLN A 287 20.77 -16.86 19.14
N ASP A 288 19.99 -15.81 18.97
CA ASP A 288 18.88 -15.76 18.02
C ASP A 288 19.39 -15.95 16.59
N LEU A 289 20.42 -15.21 16.19
CA LEU A 289 21.04 -15.36 14.86
C LEU A 289 21.60 -16.76 14.63
N SER A 290 22.31 -17.31 15.63
CA SER A 290 22.91 -18.65 15.53
C SER A 290 21.86 -19.77 15.45
N SER A 291 20.61 -19.50 15.86
CA SER A 291 19.50 -20.45 15.70
C SER A 291 19.00 -20.57 14.27
N VAL A 292 19.23 -19.54 13.44
CA VAL A 292 18.68 -19.40 12.08
C VAL A 292 19.78 -19.46 11.02
N PHE A 293 20.95 -18.89 11.30
CA PHE A 293 22.06 -18.74 10.36
C PHE A 293 23.30 -19.51 10.82
N ASP A 294 24.25 -19.64 9.88
CA ASP A 294 25.58 -20.18 10.21
C ASP A 294 26.27 -19.30 11.26
N PRO A 295 27.02 -19.88 12.23
CA PRO A 295 27.77 -19.11 13.22
C PRO A 295 28.68 -18.04 12.64
N ALA A 296 29.20 -18.20 11.42
CA ALA A 296 29.99 -17.17 10.77
C ALA A 296 29.18 -15.90 10.49
N VAL A 297 27.92 -16.03 10.06
CA VAL A 297 27.02 -14.91 9.82
C VAL A 297 26.66 -14.21 11.13
N ALA A 298 26.33 -14.99 12.16
CA ALA A 298 26.01 -14.46 13.49
C ALA A 298 27.19 -13.68 14.04
N ASN A 299 28.40 -14.24 14.03
CA ASN A 299 29.62 -13.58 14.49
C ASN A 299 29.92 -12.29 13.70
N PHE A 300 29.78 -12.35 12.35
CA PHE A 300 30.00 -11.19 11.50
C PHE A 300 29.08 -10.03 11.87
N ILE A 301 27.77 -10.28 12.08
CA ILE A 301 26.80 -9.25 12.47
C ILE A 301 27.17 -8.65 13.84
N ILE A 302 27.58 -9.46 14.81
CA ILE A 302 27.99 -8.93 16.11
C ILE A 302 29.23 -8.07 16.00
N LEU A 303 30.26 -8.51 15.27
CA LEU A 303 31.47 -7.71 15.05
C LEU A 303 31.16 -6.39 14.34
N TYR A 304 30.26 -6.41 13.35
CA TYR A 304 29.79 -5.20 12.69
C TYR A 304 29.13 -4.24 13.67
N ARG A 305 28.25 -4.74 14.51
CA ARG A 305 27.59 -3.97 15.58
C ARG A 305 28.55 -3.40 16.61
N GLN A 306 29.62 -4.11 16.92
CA GLN A 306 30.66 -3.67 17.86
C GLN A 306 31.61 -2.59 17.32
N GLY A 307 31.39 -2.13 16.07
CA GLY A 307 32.10 -0.99 15.51
C GLY A 307 33.53 -1.28 15.02
N TYR A 308 33.90 -2.55 14.82
CA TYR A 308 35.20 -2.89 14.24
C TYR A 308 35.38 -2.26 12.86
N GLU A 309 36.64 -2.02 12.45
CA GLU A 309 36.97 -1.39 11.18
C GLU A 309 36.46 -2.20 10.00
N ILE A 310 35.81 -1.52 9.04
CA ILE A 310 35.27 -2.12 7.82
C ILE A 310 36.19 -1.81 6.66
N VAL A 311 36.46 -2.84 5.83
CA VAL A 311 37.21 -2.68 4.58
C VAL A 311 36.24 -2.93 3.43
N ASP A 312 36.13 -1.93 2.55
CA ASP A 312 35.25 -1.97 1.37
C ASP A 312 35.84 -2.76 0.20
N GLU A 313 37.18 -2.92 0.17
CA GLU A 313 37.85 -3.74 -0.84
C GLU A 313 38.46 -4.98 -0.21
N PRO A 314 38.20 -6.20 -0.74
CA PRO A 314 38.80 -7.41 -0.22
C PRO A 314 40.33 -7.31 -0.27
N GLN A 315 40.96 -7.29 0.90
CA GLN A 315 42.40 -7.42 0.96
C GLN A 315 42.81 -8.82 0.54
N THR A 316 43.56 -8.91 -0.55
CA THR A 316 43.96 -10.19 -1.18
C THR A 316 45.23 -10.81 -0.57
N ASP A 317 45.89 -10.16 0.36
CA ASP A 317 47.18 -10.56 0.94
C ASP A 317 47.07 -11.53 2.13
N GLY A 318 45.93 -12.12 2.35
CA GLY A 318 45.71 -13.22 3.33
C GLY A 318 44.49 -14.03 2.95
N LEU A 319 44.47 -15.33 3.25
CA LEU A 319 43.26 -16.12 3.10
C LEU A 319 42.26 -15.64 4.11
N PRO A 320 41.12 -15.05 3.69
CA PRO A 320 40.11 -14.59 4.63
C PRO A 320 39.65 -15.79 5.48
N GLN A 321 39.61 -15.61 6.80
CA GLN A 321 39.13 -16.64 7.69
C GLN A 321 37.63 -16.46 7.95
N PRO A 322 36.86 -17.55 8.10
CA PRO A 322 35.47 -17.44 8.43
C PRO A 322 35.30 -16.79 9.82
N ALA A 323 34.35 -15.88 9.94
CA ALA A 323 34.02 -15.22 11.21
C ALA A 323 33.66 -16.22 12.33
N SER A 324 33.35 -17.46 11.97
CA SER A 324 33.13 -18.56 12.95
C SER A 324 34.34 -18.91 13.80
N ALA A 325 35.55 -18.52 13.40
CA ALA A 325 36.78 -18.73 14.15
C ALA A 325 37.08 -17.59 15.15
N VAL A 326 36.31 -16.53 15.13
CA VAL A 326 36.50 -15.36 16.00
C VAL A 326 35.83 -15.59 17.35
N GLU A 327 36.57 -15.35 18.44
CA GLU A 327 36.00 -15.31 19.78
C GLU A 327 35.42 -13.89 20.03
N ILE A 328 34.13 -13.82 20.30
CA ILE A 328 33.39 -12.55 20.45
C ILE A 328 33.43 -12.15 21.92
N ASP A 329 33.86 -10.91 22.19
CA ASP A 329 33.71 -10.28 23.51
C ASP A 329 32.32 -9.63 23.62
N PHE A 330 31.39 -10.29 24.29
CA PHE A 330 30.04 -9.76 24.52
C PHE A 330 29.99 -8.63 25.57
N LEU A 331 31.07 -8.28 26.20
CA LEU A 331 31.14 -7.12 27.13
C LEU A 331 31.31 -5.81 26.37
N ARG A 332 31.76 -5.87 25.12
CA ARG A 332 31.86 -4.70 24.26
C ARG A 332 30.45 -4.27 23.81
N GLU A 333 30.09 -3.01 24.09
CA GLU A 333 28.80 -2.44 23.73
C GLU A 333 28.68 -2.23 22.20
N PRO A 334 27.46 -2.26 21.64
CA PRO A 334 27.25 -1.95 20.22
C PRO A 334 27.54 -0.46 19.96
N GLU A 335 28.36 -0.20 18.93
CA GLU A 335 28.75 1.18 18.53
C GLU A 335 28.13 1.57 17.17
N ARG A 336 27.67 0.59 16.36
CA ARG A 336 27.15 0.84 15.02
C ARG A 336 25.74 0.27 14.88
N GLU A 337 24.85 1.02 14.24
CA GLU A 337 23.51 0.57 13.88
C GLU A 337 23.49 0.07 12.43
N ILE A 338 22.66 -0.93 12.17
CA ILE A 338 22.39 -1.44 10.83
C ILE A 338 21.13 -0.75 10.32
N THR A 339 21.27 0.09 9.30
CA THR A 339 20.15 0.82 8.69
C THR A 339 19.45 0.00 7.62
N GLN A 340 20.24 -0.79 6.88
CA GLN A 340 19.74 -1.70 5.85
C GLN A 340 20.51 -3.02 5.88
N VAL A 341 19.81 -4.15 5.80
CA VAL A 341 20.47 -5.46 5.78
C VAL A 341 21.45 -5.60 4.61
N LEU A 342 21.13 -4.97 3.46
CA LEU A 342 21.94 -5.00 2.26
C LEU A 342 23.30 -4.29 2.42
N GLU A 343 23.46 -3.39 3.38
CA GLU A 343 24.74 -2.72 3.64
C GLU A 343 25.83 -3.66 4.14
N LEU A 344 25.44 -4.83 4.65
CA LEU A 344 26.38 -5.85 5.12
C LEU A 344 27.03 -6.66 3.98
N ILE A 345 26.44 -6.59 2.77
CA ILE A 345 26.93 -7.37 1.62
C ILE A 345 28.27 -6.85 1.14
N GLY A 346 29.23 -7.75 0.95
CA GLY A 346 30.56 -7.43 0.45
C GLY A 346 31.48 -6.72 1.45
N LYS A 347 31.03 -6.44 2.65
CA LYS A 347 31.87 -5.83 3.70
C LYS A 347 32.76 -6.86 4.36
N GLN A 348 33.99 -6.45 4.66
CA GLN A 348 34.95 -7.21 5.48
C GLN A 348 35.21 -6.46 6.77
N ILE A 349 35.38 -7.17 7.88
CA ILE A 349 35.66 -6.59 9.19
C ILE A 349 37.06 -7.00 9.60
N LEU A 350 37.88 -6.03 9.98
CA LEU A 350 39.19 -6.27 10.58
C LEU A 350 38.99 -6.52 12.07
N TRP A 351 39.25 -7.72 12.52
CA TRP A 351 39.20 -8.10 13.92
C TRP A 351 40.62 -8.21 14.47
N GLU A 352 40.93 -7.38 15.48
CA GLU A 352 42.18 -7.47 16.26
C GLU A 352 41.85 -8.15 17.58
N PRO A 353 42.38 -9.34 17.83
CA PRO A 353 42.26 -9.95 19.17
C PRO A 353 42.99 -9.09 20.19
N ASP A 354 42.42 -8.94 21.38
CA ASP A 354 43.11 -8.26 22.51
C ASP A 354 44.44 -8.92 22.75
N LEU A 355 45.51 -8.11 22.71
CA LEU A 355 46.89 -8.56 22.84
C LEU A 355 47.11 -9.27 24.18
N ILE A 356 47.19 -10.57 24.16
CA ILE A 356 47.80 -11.37 25.19
C ILE A 356 49.21 -11.63 24.72
N ASP A 357 50.19 -10.90 25.29
CA ASP A 357 51.63 -10.95 25.00
C ASP A 357 52.06 -10.36 23.63
N ASP A 358 52.73 -9.22 23.68
CA ASP A 358 53.57 -8.44 22.75
C ASP A 358 53.97 -9.02 21.34
N GLU A 359 53.26 -9.96 20.78
CA GLU A 359 53.44 -10.38 19.40
C GLU A 359 52.26 -9.92 18.51
N PRO A 360 52.55 -9.30 17.35
CA PRO A 360 51.48 -8.90 16.40
C PRO A 360 50.78 -10.16 15.88
N ILE A 361 49.52 -10.34 16.27
CA ILE A 361 48.66 -11.39 15.70
C ILE A 361 48.10 -10.85 14.39
N ASP A 362 48.16 -11.69 13.33
CA ASP A 362 47.62 -11.37 12.01
C ASP A 362 46.14 -10.96 12.08
N ILE A 363 45.84 -9.77 11.56
CA ILE A 363 44.48 -9.25 11.39
C ILE A 363 43.72 -10.21 10.49
N LEU A 364 42.66 -10.81 11.02
CA LEU A 364 41.85 -11.79 10.30
C LEU A 364 40.60 -11.11 9.72
N PRO A 365 40.51 -10.93 8.39
CA PRO A 365 39.29 -10.39 7.79
C PRO A 365 38.14 -11.38 7.95
N ALA A 366 37.03 -10.94 8.54
CA ALA A 366 35.80 -11.69 8.54
C ALA A 366 35.19 -11.68 7.14
N TYR A 367 34.59 -12.80 6.74
CA TYR A 367 34.00 -12.95 5.41
C TYR A 367 32.90 -11.93 5.12
N PRO A 368 32.83 -11.41 3.89
CA PRO A 368 31.64 -10.72 3.42
C PRO A 368 30.45 -11.68 3.41
N LEU A 369 29.26 -11.19 3.74
CA LEU A 369 28.03 -11.92 3.50
C LEU A 369 27.89 -12.16 1.99
N ASP A 370 27.69 -13.40 1.57
CA ASP A 370 27.39 -13.71 0.18
C ASP A 370 25.99 -13.19 -0.15
N ILE A 371 25.82 -12.61 -1.34
CA ILE A 371 24.53 -12.10 -1.84
C ILE A 371 23.47 -13.20 -1.88
N SER A 372 23.89 -14.48 -1.91
CA SER A 372 22.98 -15.63 -1.84
C SER A 372 22.29 -15.80 -0.49
N LEU A 373 22.73 -15.09 0.55
CA LEU A 373 22.17 -15.11 1.91
C LEU A 373 21.25 -13.93 2.19
N ALA A 374 21.15 -12.96 1.26
CA ALA A 374 20.23 -11.84 1.32
C ALA A 374 18.94 -12.17 0.59
#